data_a3830990ba9b94abb3bd14bf51a0bf1c
#
_entry.id   a3830990ba9b94abb3bd14bf51a0bf1c
#
_cell.length_a   1.000
_cell.length_b   1.000
_cell.length_c   1.000
_cell.angle_alpha   90.00
_cell.angle_beta   90.00
_cell.angle_gamma   90.00
#
_symmetry.space_group_name_H-M   'P 1'
#
loop_
_entity.id
_entity.type
_entity.pdbx_description
1 polymer ?
#
loop_
_entity_poly.entity_id
_entity_poly.type
_entity_poly.pdbx_seq_one_letter_code
_entity_poly.pdbx_strand_id
1 'polypeptide(L)'
;MTAKTMGQLTFSTVEADAGLKAALAKSRADVIGEVSKSGLKGRGGAGFPTGVKWNLAAAATSSEKYIVCNADEGEPGTFKDRVILTDFADIVFEGMTIAAYAIGAMKGILYLRGEYTYLRKPLEDCLNQRRENNLLGEKVLGKDGFDFDIEIRLGSGAYICGEETALIESLEGQRGEPRNRPPFPVDTGFMGHPTVVNNVETLAWATCIMVKGADWFKGVGTEKSSGPKVFSVSGDCTNPGVFEFPLGITVAELLKQVGGEGAKAVQIGGASGRCIPAAQFDRAIAYEDIATGGSVIVFGADRDMLQVARNFMEFFV
;
A
#
# COMPACT_ATOMS: atom_id res chain seq x y z
N MET A 1 -0.09 -11.87 -20.18
CA MET A 1 0.08 -10.41 -20.08
C MET A 1 1.56 -10.12 -19.89
N THR A 2 2.10 -9.11 -20.56
CA THR A 2 3.49 -8.66 -20.35
C THR A 2 3.60 -7.96 -18.99
N ALA A 3 4.65 -8.27 -18.24
CA ALA A 3 4.97 -7.58 -16.99
C ALA A 3 5.20 -6.08 -17.27
N LYS A 4 4.64 -5.21 -16.43
CA LYS A 4 5.02 -3.81 -16.42
C LYS A 4 6.13 -3.62 -15.40
N THR A 5 7.23 -3.03 -15.82
CA THR A 5 8.39 -2.73 -14.97
C THR A 5 8.29 -1.31 -14.40
N MET A 6 9.20 -0.99 -13.49
CA MET A 6 9.41 0.35 -12.97
C MET A 6 9.42 1.40 -14.10
N GLY A 7 8.67 2.48 -13.98
CA GLY A 7 8.46 3.47 -15.06
C GLY A 7 7.31 3.16 -16.04
N GLN A 8 6.80 1.92 -16.05
CA GLN A 8 5.65 1.49 -16.87
C GLN A 8 4.45 1.07 -16.02
N LEU A 9 4.51 1.27 -14.70
CA LEU A 9 3.40 0.95 -13.81
C LEU A 9 2.15 1.74 -14.26
N THR A 10 0.97 1.19 -13.97
CA THR A 10 -0.30 1.84 -14.32
C THR A 10 -0.40 3.27 -13.80
N PHE A 11 0.31 3.56 -12.71
CA PHE A 11 0.38 4.90 -12.13
C PHE A 11 0.89 5.95 -13.12
N SER A 12 1.82 5.60 -14.02
CA SER A 12 2.35 6.51 -15.06
C SER A 12 1.30 6.92 -16.11
N THR A 13 0.15 6.27 -16.14
CA THR A 13 -0.94 6.56 -17.11
C THR A 13 -2.03 7.46 -16.53
N VAL A 14 -1.88 7.89 -15.28
CA VAL A 14 -2.83 8.76 -14.58
C VAL A 14 -2.32 10.20 -14.67
N GLU A 15 -3.14 11.09 -15.19
CA GLU A 15 -2.84 12.53 -15.18
C GLU A 15 -2.89 13.06 -13.76
N ALA A 16 -2.01 14.00 -13.45
CA ALA A 16 -1.95 14.66 -12.15
C ALA A 16 -3.32 15.28 -11.78
N ASP A 17 -3.75 15.06 -10.56
CA ASP A 17 -4.99 15.59 -9.97
C ASP A 17 -6.30 15.11 -10.60
N ALA A 18 -6.24 14.24 -11.59
CA ALA A 18 -7.45 13.75 -12.26
C ALA A 18 -8.34 12.94 -11.31
N GLY A 19 -7.75 12.12 -10.43
CA GLY A 19 -8.48 11.35 -9.43
C GLY A 19 -9.13 12.23 -8.36
N LEU A 20 -8.41 13.24 -7.88
CA LEU A 20 -8.95 14.19 -6.90
C LEU A 20 -10.10 15.03 -7.49
N LYS A 21 -9.94 15.53 -8.71
CA LYS A 21 -11.01 16.25 -9.43
C LYS A 21 -12.25 15.36 -9.59
N ALA A 22 -12.05 14.10 -9.99
CA ALA A 22 -13.15 13.14 -10.13
C ALA A 22 -13.82 12.81 -8.78
N ALA A 23 -13.05 12.73 -7.70
CA ALA A 23 -13.57 12.50 -6.35
C ALA A 23 -14.38 13.70 -5.83
N LEU A 24 -13.87 14.93 -5.98
CA LEU A 24 -14.55 16.14 -5.51
C LEU A 24 -15.83 16.47 -6.29
N ALA A 25 -15.98 15.93 -7.48
CA ALA A 25 -17.22 16.00 -8.28
C ALA A 25 -18.32 15.04 -7.75
N LYS A 26 -17.99 14.13 -6.85
CA LYS A 26 -18.90 13.14 -6.25
C LYS A 26 -19.22 13.51 -4.78
N SER A 27 -20.26 12.91 -4.22
CA SER A 27 -20.45 12.93 -2.77
C SER A 27 -19.40 12.06 -2.06
N ARG A 28 -19.16 12.32 -0.77
CA ARG A 28 -18.25 11.48 0.05
C ARG A 28 -18.67 10.01 0.04
N ALA A 29 -19.98 9.74 0.13
CA ALA A 29 -20.54 8.40 0.10
C ALA A 29 -20.30 7.71 -1.26
N ASP A 30 -20.42 8.43 -2.38
CA ASP A 30 -20.17 7.88 -3.71
C ASP A 30 -18.69 7.54 -3.91
N VAL A 31 -17.74 8.33 -3.36
CA VAL A 31 -16.32 8.01 -3.39
C VAL A 31 -16.05 6.71 -2.64
N ILE A 32 -16.61 6.54 -1.42
CA ILE A 32 -16.52 5.29 -0.66
C ILE A 32 -17.16 4.14 -1.44
N GLY A 33 -18.31 4.38 -2.05
CA GLY A 33 -19.03 3.42 -2.88
C GLY A 33 -18.20 2.93 -4.07
N GLU A 34 -17.50 3.83 -4.76
CA GLU A 34 -16.62 3.52 -5.90
C GLU A 34 -15.45 2.62 -5.45
N VAL A 35 -14.76 2.98 -4.35
CA VAL A 35 -13.68 2.17 -3.78
C VAL A 35 -14.21 0.80 -3.29
N SER A 36 -15.39 0.75 -2.69
CA SER A 36 -16.02 -0.51 -2.27
C SER A 36 -16.36 -1.40 -3.47
N LYS A 37 -16.97 -0.83 -4.50
CA LYS A 37 -17.37 -1.53 -5.73
C LYS A 37 -16.15 -2.11 -6.47
N SER A 38 -15.02 -1.42 -6.45
CA SER A 38 -13.77 -1.89 -7.07
C SER A 38 -13.22 -3.18 -6.47
N GLY A 39 -13.60 -3.50 -5.23
CA GLY A 39 -13.04 -4.63 -4.49
C GLY A 39 -11.59 -4.41 -4.03
N LEU A 40 -11.10 -3.16 -3.99
CA LEU A 40 -9.76 -2.85 -3.53
C LEU A 40 -9.54 -3.35 -2.10
N LYS A 41 -8.59 -4.26 -1.94
CA LYS A 41 -8.07 -4.73 -0.65
C LYS A 41 -6.74 -4.05 -0.34
N GLY A 42 -6.45 -3.86 0.94
CA GLY A 42 -5.18 -3.32 1.41
C GLY A 42 -3.97 -4.06 0.81
N ARG A 43 -2.99 -3.32 0.28
CA ARG A 43 -1.81 -3.84 -0.42
C ARG A 43 -0.60 -4.05 0.50
N GLY A 44 -0.74 -3.76 1.79
CA GLY A 44 0.33 -3.95 2.78
C GLY A 44 0.45 -5.37 3.36
N GLY A 45 -0.38 -6.33 2.92
CA GLY A 45 -0.32 -7.73 3.34
C GLY A 45 -1.65 -8.30 3.84
N ALA A 46 -2.31 -7.65 4.81
CA ALA A 46 -3.52 -8.17 5.45
C ALA A 46 -4.76 -8.27 4.54
N GLY A 47 -4.81 -7.50 3.45
CA GLY A 47 -5.89 -7.60 2.47
C GLY A 47 -7.28 -7.18 2.96
N PHE A 48 -7.37 -6.34 3.99
CA PHE A 48 -8.66 -5.85 4.47
C PHE A 48 -9.33 -4.96 3.41
N PRO A 49 -10.67 -5.08 3.18
CA PRO A 49 -11.37 -4.29 2.17
C PRO A 49 -11.29 -2.78 2.47
N THR A 50 -10.69 -2.01 1.56
CA THR A 50 -10.39 -0.59 1.76
C THR A 50 -11.66 0.25 1.90
N GLY A 51 -12.67 0.00 1.05
CA GLY A 51 -13.93 0.72 1.11
C GLY A 51 -14.70 0.48 2.42
N VAL A 52 -14.61 -0.74 2.99
CA VAL A 52 -15.20 -1.05 4.31
C VAL A 52 -14.48 -0.25 5.40
N LYS A 53 -13.14 -0.22 5.40
CA LYS A 53 -12.34 0.57 6.34
C LYS A 53 -12.73 2.05 6.28
N TRP A 54 -12.85 2.63 5.09
CA TRP A 54 -13.23 4.02 4.90
C TRP A 54 -14.66 4.29 5.38
N ASN A 55 -15.60 3.39 5.09
CA ASN A 55 -16.99 3.53 5.53
C ASN A 55 -17.12 3.52 7.06
N LEU A 56 -16.40 2.63 7.76
CA LEU A 56 -16.38 2.59 9.23
C LEU A 56 -15.86 3.91 9.81
N ALA A 57 -14.73 4.42 9.32
CA ALA A 57 -14.18 5.68 9.78
C ALA A 57 -15.06 6.89 9.43
N ALA A 58 -15.72 6.88 8.27
CA ALA A 58 -16.68 7.92 7.90
C ALA A 58 -17.87 7.97 8.85
N ALA A 59 -18.37 6.80 9.26
CA ALA A 59 -19.52 6.68 10.18
C ALA A 59 -19.18 7.02 11.64
N ALA A 60 -17.91 6.95 12.03
CA ALA A 60 -17.48 7.26 13.39
C ALA A 60 -17.75 8.75 13.73
N THR A 61 -18.35 9.00 14.90
CA THR A 61 -18.66 10.35 15.37
C THR A 61 -17.42 10.93 16.05
N SER A 62 -16.79 11.90 15.41
CA SER A 62 -15.66 12.65 15.97
C SER A 62 -15.53 13.99 15.26
N SER A 63 -15.04 15.00 15.98
CA SER A 63 -14.69 16.31 15.40
C SER A 63 -13.41 16.26 14.57
N GLU A 64 -12.53 15.31 14.86
CA GLU A 64 -11.26 15.10 14.14
C GLU A 64 -11.17 13.66 13.64
N LYS A 65 -10.62 13.51 12.44
CA LYS A 65 -10.29 12.22 11.82
C LYS A 65 -8.97 12.32 11.10
N TYR A 66 -8.26 11.19 10.99
CA TYR A 66 -6.92 11.16 10.42
C TYR A 66 -6.79 10.14 9.29
N ILE A 67 -5.97 10.50 8.30
CA ILE A 67 -5.45 9.57 7.29
C ILE A 67 -3.98 9.33 7.58
N VAL A 68 -3.58 8.09 7.71
CA VAL A 68 -2.18 7.70 7.85
C VAL A 68 -1.78 6.84 6.66
N CYS A 69 -0.80 7.31 5.90
CA CYS A 69 -0.11 6.51 4.91
C CYS A 69 1.00 5.71 5.60
N ASN A 70 0.83 4.39 5.66
CA ASN A 70 1.85 3.49 6.18
C ASN A 70 2.91 3.26 5.10
N ALA A 71 4.04 3.92 5.25
CA ALA A 71 5.24 3.76 4.44
C ALA A 71 6.39 3.12 5.25
N ASP A 72 6.04 2.36 6.31
CA ASP A 72 7.00 1.56 7.07
C ASP A 72 7.17 0.19 6.40
N GLU A 73 7.90 0.18 5.29
CA GLU A 73 8.16 -0.99 4.47
C GLU A 73 9.27 -1.84 5.10
N GLY A 74 8.96 -2.50 6.23
CA GLY A 74 9.90 -3.28 7.02
C GLY A 74 9.99 -4.75 6.67
N GLU A 75 9.06 -5.31 5.87
CA GLU A 75 9.02 -6.73 5.53
C GLU A 75 10.23 -7.13 4.66
N PRO A 76 11.05 -8.14 5.05
CA PRO A 76 12.18 -8.59 4.25
C PRO A 76 11.81 -8.94 2.82
N GLY A 77 12.59 -8.43 1.86
CA GLY A 77 12.36 -8.62 0.43
C GLY A 77 11.29 -7.69 -0.18
N THR A 78 10.76 -6.74 0.59
CA THR A 78 9.81 -5.72 0.10
C THR A 78 10.53 -4.40 -0.13
N PHE A 79 10.36 -3.81 -1.32
CA PHE A 79 10.92 -2.52 -1.70
C PHE A 79 10.07 -1.78 -2.75
N LYS A 80 8.80 -2.15 -2.89
CA LYS A 80 7.87 -1.54 -3.85
C LYS A 80 7.42 -0.14 -3.43
N ASP A 81 7.19 0.08 -2.12
CA ASP A 81 6.62 1.32 -1.61
C ASP A 81 7.62 2.47 -1.74
N ARG A 82 8.94 2.23 -1.49
CA ARG A 82 9.97 3.25 -1.74
C ARG A 82 10.05 3.62 -3.21
N VAL A 83 9.84 2.67 -4.14
CA VAL A 83 9.83 2.95 -5.58
C VAL A 83 8.60 3.77 -5.96
N ILE A 84 7.43 3.42 -5.44
CA ILE A 84 6.19 4.20 -5.65
C ILE A 84 6.36 5.62 -5.10
N LEU A 85 6.95 5.78 -3.92
CA LEU A 85 7.21 7.10 -3.33
C LEU A 85 8.29 7.89 -4.07
N THR A 86 9.25 7.22 -4.73
CA THR A 86 10.27 7.89 -5.54
C THR A 86 9.69 8.42 -6.86
N ASP A 87 8.92 7.60 -7.56
CA ASP A 87 8.50 7.87 -8.94
C ASP A 87 7.07 8.42 -9.04
N PHE A 88 6.23 8.16 -8.02
CA PHE A 88 4.79 8.42 -8.05
C PHE A 88 4.26 9.00 -6.73
N ALA A 89 5.07 9.77 -5.99
CA ALA A 89 4.66 10.37 -4.71
C ALA A 89 3.38 11.20 -4.83
N ASP A 90 3.25 11.94 -5.92
CA ASP A 90 2.10 12.80 -6.17
C ASP A 90 0.77 12.01 -6.20
N ILE A 91 0.74 10.84 -6.86
CA ILE A 91 -0.43 9.95 -6.90
C ILE A 91 -0.77 9.40 -5.51
N VAL A 92 0.24 9.12 -4.68
CA VAL A 92 0.02 8.65 -3.30
C VAL A 92 -0.61 9.76 -2.47
N PHE A 93 -0.08 10.98 -2.53
CA PHE A 93 -0.63 12.15 -1.83
C PHE A 93 -2.03 12.51 -2.32
N GLU A 94 -2.28 12.38 -3.62
CA GLU A 94 -3.62 12.50 -4.19
C GLU A 94 -4.57 11.45 -3.58
N GLY A 95 -4.16 10.19 -3.47
CA GLY A 95 -4.90 9.12 -2.83
C GLY A 95 -5.19 9.38 -1.35
N MET A 96 -4.24 9.97 -0.61
CA MET A 96 -4.46 10.43 0.77
C MET A 96 -5.53 11.53 0.83
N THR A 97 -5.48 12.49 -0.10
CA THR A 97 -6.45 13.59 -0.17
C THR A 97 -7.85 13.09 -0.53
N ILE A 98 -7.96 12.13 -1.46
CA ILE A 98 -9.22 11.44 -1.80
C ILE A 98 -9.80 10.71 -0.59
N ALA A 99 -8.98 9.95 0.14
CA ALA A 99 -9.39 9.25 1.35
C ALA A 99 -9.85 10.23 2.43
N ALA A 100 -9.14 11.34 2.61
CA ALA A 100 -9.50 12.40 3.55
C ALA A 100 -10.86 13.02 3.22
N TYR A 101 -11.09 13.37 1.96
CA TYR A 101 -12.39 13.84 1.51
C TYR A 101 -13.49 12.83 1.82
N ALA A 102 -13.27 11.57 1.48
CA ALA A 102 -14.25 10.49 1.66
C ALA A 102 -14.69 10.32 3.13
N ILE A 103 -13.74 10.33 4.08
CA ILE A 103 -14.05 10.07 5.51
C ILE A 103 -14.29 11.36 6.33
N GLY A 104 -13.98 12.53 5.76
CA GLY A 104 -14.07 13.81 6.46
C GLY A 104 -12.86 14.09 7.37
N ALA A 105 -11.67 13.63 7.00
CA ALA A 105 -10.44 13.95 7.70
C ALA A 105 -9.88 15.31 7.25
N MET A 106 -9.21 15.99 8.17
CA MET A 106 -8.56 17.29 7.93
C MET A 106 -7.03 17.20 7.97
N LYS A 107 -6.49 16.09 8.48
CA LYS A 107 -5.04 15.89 8.65
C LYS A 107 -4.62 14.53 8.13
N GLY A 108 -3.50 14.52 7.39
CA GLY A 108 -2.82 13.35 6.89
C GLY A 108 -1.41 13.22 7.44
N ILE A 109 -0.95 12.00 7.65
CA ILE A 109 0.42 11.71 8.08
C ILE A 109 1.01 10.66 7.15
N LEU A 110 2.11 10.98 6.49
CA LEU A 110 2.96 9.98 5.86
C LEU A 110 3.95 9.48 6.91
N TYR A 111 3.75 8.23 7.40
CA TYR A 111 4.70 7.56 8.29
C TYR A 111 5.77 6.88 7.46
N LEU A 112 6.90 7.56 7.30
CA LEU A 112 8.00 7.13 6.46
C LEU A 112 9.00 6.31 7.28
N ARG A 113 9.36 5.12 6.79
CA ARG A 113 10.38 4.26 7.38
C ARG A 113 11.67 5.03 7.67
N GLY A 114 12.25 4.82 8.85
CA GLY A 114 13.45 5.54 9.30
C GLY A 114 14.65 5.44 8.37
N GLU A 115 14.82 4.30 7.66
CA GLU A 115 15.91 4.10 6.70
C GLU A 115 15.70 4.85 5.37
N TYR A 116 14.49 5.39 5.11
CA TYR A 116 14.17 6.12 3.88
C TYR A 116 14.32 7.64 4.02
N THR A 117 15.20 8.10 4.91
CA THR A 117 15.46 9.54 5.13
C THR A 117 15.83 10.30 3.84
N TYR A 118 16.45 9.62 2.87
CA TYR A 118 16.79 10.18 1.56
C TYR A 118 15.57 10.60 0.73
N LEU A 119 14.38 10.00 1.00
CA LEU A 119 13.12 10.39 0.34
C LEU A 119 12.47 11.63 1.00
N ARG A 120 12.85 11.99 2.23
CA ARG A 120 12.16 13.03 2.97
C ARG A 120 12.11 14.35 2.19
N LYS A 121 13.25 14.83 1.70
CA LYS A 121 13.33 16.12 1.00
C LYS A 121 12.51 16.11 -0.31
N PRO A 122 12.64 15.11 -1.22
CA PRO A 122 11.80 15.05 -2.42
C PRO A 122 10.30 14.99 -2.11
N LEU A 123 9.90 14.27 -1.06
CA LEU A 123 8.49 14.18 -0.65
C LEU A 123 7.98 15.50 -0.07
N GLU A 124 8.78 16.20 0.75
CA GLU A 124 8.45 17.56 1.24
C GLU A 124 8.31 18.55 0.08
N ASP A 125 9.17 18.48 -0.93
CA ASP A 125 9.08 19.32 -2.12
C ASP A 125 7.79 19.05 -2.92
N CYS A 126 7.42 17.78 -3.07
CA CYS A 126 6.15 17.39 -3.68
C CYS A 126 4.95 17.94 -2.90
N LEU A 127 4.94 17.83 -1.57
CA LEU A 127 3.89 18.40 -0.72
C LEU A 127 3.79 19.93 -0.85
N ASN A 128 4.93 20.63 -0.90
CA ASN A 128 4.95 22.07 -1.09
C ASN A 128 4.36 22.47 -2.44
N GLN A 129 4.71 21.75 -3.52
CA GLN A 129 4.14 21.96 -4.84
C GLN A 129 2.62 21.74 -4.83
N ARG A 130 2.13 20.71 -4.11
CA ARG A 130 0.69 20.49 -3.97
C ARG A 130 -0.01 21.62 -3.22
N ARG A 131 0.63 22.21 -2.19
CA ARG A 131 0.09 23.39 -1.47
C ARG A 131 0.01 24.60 -2.37
N GLU A 132 1.08 24.89 -3.13
CA GLU A 132 1.14 25.99 -4.10
C GLU A 132 0.03 25.87 -5.18
N ASN A 133 -0.35 24.64 -5.56
CA ASN A 133 -1.38 24.36 -6.53
C ASN A 133 -2.79 24.21 -5.91
N ASN A 134 -2.97 24.57 -4.64
CA ASN A 134 -4.24 24.41 -3.91
C ASN A 134 -4.79 22.98 -3.89
N LEU A 135 -3.91 21.97 -3.89
CA LEU A 135 -4.24 20.55 -3.77
C LEU A 135 -4.14 20.06 -2.32
N LEU A 136 -3.61 20.90 -1.44
CA LEU A 136 -3.54 20.76 0.02
C LEU A 136 -3.75 22.15 0.66
N GLY A 137 -4.17 22.17 1.91
CA GLY A 137 -4.44 23.38 2.69
C GLY A 137 -5.93 23.65 2.83
N GLU A 138 -6.29 24.93 2.83
CA GLU A 138 -7.70 25.37 2.96
C GLU A 138 -8.44 25.27 1.62
N LYS A 139 -9.71 24.85 1.66
CA LYS A 139 -10.60 24.75 0.50
C LYS A 139 -9.92 24.08 -0.71
N VAL A 140 -9.45 22.86 -0.51
CA VAL A 140 -8.75 22.07 -1.56
C VAL A 140 -9.51 22.13 -2.89
N LEU A 141 -8.84 22.56 -3.96
CA LEU A 141 -9.43 22.82 -5.29
C LEU A 141 -10.69 23.70 -5.23
N GLY A 142 -10.77 24.63 -4.27
CA GLY A 142 -11.92 25.51 -4.08
C GLY A 142 -13.15 24.84 -3.47
N LYS A 143 -13.05 23.62 -2.96
CA LYS A 143 -14.16 22.89 -2.34
C LYS A 143 -14.47 23.43 -0.97
N ASP A 144 -15.61 24.11 -0.81
CA ASP A 144 -16.05 24.60 0.48
C ASP A 144 -16.24 23.44 1.49
N GLY A 145 -15.73 23.65 2.71
CA GLY A 145 -15.82 22.66 3.81
C GLY A 145 -14.91 21.45 3.62
N PHE A 146 -13.86 21.58 2.78
CA PHE A 146 -12.81 20.57 2.68
C PHE A 146 -11.42 21.20 2.77
N ASP A 147 -10.87 21.13 3.98
CA ASP A 147 -9.50 21.51 4.29
C ASP A 147 -8.72 20.23 4.59
N PHE A 148 -7.52 20.10 4.04
CA PHE A 148 -6.69 18.93 4.30
C PHE A 148 -5.22 19.24 4.04
N ASP A 149 -4.35 18.85 4.96
CA ASP A 149 -2.90 18.93 4.78
C ASP A 149 -2.21 17.66 5.26
N ILE A 150 -0.98 17.43 4.76
CA ILE A 150 -0.19 16.24 5.01
C ILE A 150 1.14 16.64 5.64
N GLU A 151 1.52 15.96 6.72
CA GLU A 151 2.86 16.03 7.30
C GLU A 151 3.61 14.70 7.12
N ILE A 152 4.95 14.76 7.10
CA ILE A 152 5.82 13.59 7.06
C ILE A 152 6.38 13.35 8.46
N ARG A 153 6.19 12.13 8.98
CA ARG A 153 6.78 11.65 10.22
C ARG A 153 7.71 10.48 9.93
N LEU A 154 8.91 10.52 10.49
CA LEU A 154 9.87 9.43 10.36
C LEU A 154 9.61 8.36 11.43
N GLY A 155 9.58 7.12 11.00
CA GLY A 155 9.56 5.96 11.89
C GLY A 155 10.92 5.75 12.55
N SER A 156 10.94 4.87 13.56
CA SER A 156 12.14 4.56 14.36
C SER A 156 12.96 3.38 13.81
N GLY A 157 12.63 2.85 12.63
CA GLY A 157 13.32 1.71 12.01
C GLY A 157 12.96 0.34 12.62
N ALA A 158 11.84 0.23 13.33
CA ALA A 158 11.39 -1.02 13.92
C ALA A 158 10.34 -1.70 13.02
N TYR A 159 10.57 -2.98 12.66
CA TYR A 159 9.66 -3.81 11.85
C TYR A 159 8.21 -3.79 12.35
N ILE A 160 8.02 -3.86 13.68
CA ILE A 160 6.69 -3.90 14.28
C ILE A 160 5.87 -2.64 14.01
N CYS A 161 6.50 -1.50 13.72
CA CYS A 161 5.80 -0.26 13.40
C CYS A 161 5.09 -0.30 12.02
N GLY A 162 5.28 -1.35 11.23
CA GLY A 162 4.44 -1.67 10.07
C GLY A 162 3.02 -2.16 10.44
N GLU A 163 2.82 -2.67 11.66
CA GLU A 163 1.48 -2.97 12.18
C GLU A 163 0.76 -1.67 12.55
N GLU A 164 -0.52 -1.51 12.14
CA GLU A 164 -1.21 -0.21 12.19
C GLU A 164 -1.33 0.38 13.60
N THR A 165 -1.48 -0.44 14.65
CA THR A 165 -1.60 0.08 16.01
C THR A 165 -0.25 0.41 16.65
N ALA A 166 0.80 -0.37 16.36
CA ALA A 166 2.16 -0.07 16.77
C ALA A 166 2.69 1.21 16.06
N LEU A 167 2.31 1.40 14.80
CA LEU A 167 2.58 2.64 14.07
C LEU A 167 1.93 3.85 14.77
N ILE A 168 0.68 3.73 15.21
CA ILE A 168 -0.02 4.79 15.94
C ILE A 168 0.67 5.08 17.27
N GLU A 169 1.06 4.07 18.06
CA GLU A 169 1.85 4.26 19.29
C GLU A 169 3.15 5.04 19.00
N SER A 170 3.86 4.66 17.94
CA SER A 170 5.08 5.36 17.52
C SER A 170 4.81 6.81 17.14
N LEU A 171 3.71 7.11 16.43
CA LEU A 171 3.30 8.48 16.10
C LEU A 171 2.98 9.32 17.35
N GLU A 172 2.48 8.69 18.40
CA GLU A 172 2.17 9.32 19.69
C GLU A 172 3.41 9.47 20.60
N GLY A 173 4.60 9.07 20.10
CA GLY A 173 5.85 9.14 20.87
C GLY A 173 5.98 8.05 21.93
N GLN A 174 5.15 7.02 21.84
CA GLN A 174 5.20 5.85 22.72
C GLN A 174 6.07 4.75 22.09
N ARG A 175 6.36 3.70 22.87
CA ARG A 175 7.00 2.52 22.34
C ARG A 175 6.08 1.87 21.29
N GLY A 176 6.63 1.51 20.15
CA GLY A 176 5.89 0.88 19.04
C GLY A 176 5.47 -0.55 19.39
N GLU A 177 4.45 -0.69 20.22
CA GLU A 177 3.85 -1.97 20.61
C GLU A 177 2.41 -2.03 20.12
N PRO A 178 1.96 -3.18 19.55
CA PRO A 178 0.58 -3.33 19.10
C PRO A 178 -0.43 -3.13 20.24
N ARG A 179 -1.52 -2.39 19.96
CA ARG A 179 -2.65 -2.26 20.88
C ARG A 179 -3.53 -3.51 20.86
N ASN A 180 -4.15 -3.82 21.99
CA ASN A 180 -5.24 -4.79 22.00
C ASN A 180 -6.44 -4.24 21.22
N ARG A 181 -7.08 -5.09 20.44
CA ARG A 181 -8.29 -4.75 19.65
C ARG A 181 -9.46 -5.62 20.11
N PRO A 182 -10.70 -5.14 20.22
CA PRO A 182 -11.14 -3.75 20.05
C PRO A 182 -10.67 -2.80 21.17
N PRO A 183 -10.67 -1.44 21.00
CA PRO A 183 -11.18 -0.72 19.82
C PRO A 183 -10.24 -0.81 18.60
N PHE A 184 -10.81 -0.67 17.39
CA PHE A 184 -10.05 -0.59 16.16
C PHE A 184 -9.63 0.86 15.84
N PRO A 185 -8.55 1.11 15.08
CA PRO A 185 -8.11 2.47 14.74
C PRO A 185 -9.19 3.32 14.05
N VAL A 186 -10.09 2.71 13.30
CA VAL A 186 -11.21 3.41 12.64
C VAL A 186 -12.21 4.02 13.65
N ASP A 187 -12.21 3.54 14.90
CA ASP A 187 -13.00 4.06 15.99
C ASP A 187 -12.13 4.92 16.94
N THR A 188 -10.97 4.38 17.36
CA THR A 188 -10.06 4.97 18.33
C THR A 188 -8.61 4.73 17.90
N GLY A 189 -8.09 5.63 17.07
CA GLY A 189 -6.74 5.58 16.52
C GLY A 189 -5.81 6.64 17.11
N PHE A 190 -5.18 7.42 16.23
CA PHE A 190 -4.20 8.44 16.58
C PHE A 190 -4.82 9.53 17.48
N MET A 191 -4.21 9.77 18.64
CA MET A 191 -4.69 10.70 19.67
C MET A 191 -6.12 10.44 20.11
N GLY A 192 -6.58 9.17 20.04
CA GLY A 192 -7.93 8.77 20.41
C GLY A 192 -9.01 9.07 19.35
N HIS A 193 -8.64 9.53 18.16
CA HIS A 193 -9.57 9.87 17.09
C HIS A 193 -9.65 8.80 16.01
N PRO A 194 -10.76 8.68 15.28
CA PRO A 194 -10.89 7.77 14.15
C PRO A 194 -9.77 7.96 13.13
N THR A 195 -9.05 6.89 12.84
CA THR A 195 -7.86 6.92 11.98
C THR A 195 -7.91 5.80 10.94
N VAL A 196 -7.76 6.16 9.67
CA VAL A 196 -7.58 5.20 8.59
C VAL A 196 -6.09 5.07 8.30
N VAL A 197 -5.55 3.89 8.52
CA VAL A 197 -4.19 3.53 8.11
C VAL A 197 -4.25 2.74 6.82
N ASN A 198 -3.65 3.24 5.74
CA ASN A 198 -3.53 2.55 4.46
C ASN A 198 -2.07 2.50 4.00
N ASN A 199 -1.68 1.40 3.36
CA ASN A 199 -0.37 1.27 2.72
C ASN A 199 -0.24 2.21 1.50
N VAL A 200 0.99 2.59 1.16
CA VAL A 200 1.36 3.44 0.00
C VAL A 200 0.68 3.00 -1.29
N GLU A 201 0.85 1.72 -1.66
CA GLU A 201 0.27 1.14 -2.88
C GLU A 201 -1.26 1.19 -2.88
N THR A 202 -1.90 1.00 -1.73
CA THR A 202 -3.37 1.06 -1.59
C THR A 202 -3.91 2.44 -1.95
N LEU A 203 -3.24 3.50 -1.47
CA LEU A 203 -3.63 4.89 -1.75
C LEU A 203 -3.42 5.25 -3.23
N ALA A 204 -2.30 4.82 -3.81
CA ALA A 204 -2.05 5.00 -5.25
C ALA A 204 -3.14 4.32 -6.11
N TRP A 205 -3.57 3.11 -5.74
CA TRP A 205 -4.68 2.45 -6.45
C TRP A 205 -6.03 3.15 -6.25
N ALA A 206 -6.28 3.76 -5.09
CA ALA A 206 -7.50 4.54 -4.90
C ALA A 206 -7.59 5.72 -5.88
N THR A 207 -6.48 6.42 -6.13
CA THR A 207 -6.39 7.46 -7.18
C THR A 207 -6.71 6.89 -8.57
N CYS A 208 -6.09 5.77 -8.94
CA CYS A 208 -6.37 5.11 -10.22
C CYS A 208 -7.84 4.71 -10.39
N ILE A 209 -8.49 4.24 -9.31
CA ILE A 209 -9.91 3.86 -9.31
C ILE A 209 -10.78 5.09 -9.57
N MET A 210 -10.48 6.24 -8.98
CA MET A 210 -11.25 7.46 -9.24
C MET A 210 -11.17 7.91 -10.70
N VAL A 211 -10.04 7.68 -11.37
CA VAL A 211 -9.84 8.06 -12.79
C VAL A 211 -10.43 7.02 -13.74
N LYS A 212 -10.17 5.74 -13.50
CA LYS A 212 -10.48 4.65 -14.45
C LYS A 212 -11.81 3.94 -14.15
N GLY A 213 -12.36 4.15 -12.96
CA GLY A 213 -13.59 3.53 -12.47
C GLY A 213 -13.39 2.18 -11.78
N ALA A 214 -14.34 1.85 -10.91
CA ALA A 214 -14.35 0.61 -10.15
C ALA A 214 -14.41 -0.64 -11.04
N ASP A 215 -15.20 -0.61 -12.12
CA ASP A 215 -15.38 -1.75 -13.02
C ASP A 215 -14.08 -2.10 -13.75
N TRP A 216 -13.28 -1.09 -14.14
CA TRP A 216 -11.96 -1.31 -14.69
C TRP A 216 -11.07 -2.08 -13.71
N PHE A 217 -11.01 -1.63 -12.45
CA PHE A 217 -10.16 -2.28 -11.44
C PHE A 217 -10.64 -3.69 -11.13
N LYS A 218 -11.95 -3.89 -10.99
CA LYS A 218 -12.57 -5.19 -10.72
C LYS A 218 -12.41 -6.17 -11.87
N GLY A 219 -12.30 -5.67 -13.11
CA GLY A 219 -12.07 -6.48 -14.31
C GLY A 219 -10.65 -7.06 -14.43
N VAL A 220 -9.74 -6.69 -13.51
CA VAL A 220 -8.37 -7.20 -13.43
C VAL A 220 -8.25 -8.08 -12.18
N GLY A 221 -7.51 -9.19 -12.27
CA GLY A 221 -7.32 -10.11 -11.14
C GLY A 221 -8.33 -11.24 -11.10
N THR A 222 -8.62 -11.76 -9.91
CA THR A 222 -9.61 -12.82 -9.69
C THR A 222 -10.90 -12.23 -9.11
N GLU A 223 -11.94 -13.05 -9.02
CA GLU A 223 -13.23 -12.66 -8.41
C GLU A 223 -13.06 -12.20 -6.94
N LYS A 224 -12.17 -12.87 -6.18
CA LYS A 224 -11.93 -12.58 -4.75
C LYS A 224 -10.75 -11.64 -4.52
N SER A 225 -9.91 -11.45 -5.52
CA SER A 225 -8.69 -10.61 -5.45
C SER A 225 -8.62 -9.69 -6.66
N SER A 226 -9.37 -8.59 -6.60
CA SER A 226 -9.47 -7.61 -7.68
C SER A 226 -8.23 -6.75 -7.80
N GLY A 227 -7.95 -6.34 -9.02
CA GLY A 227 -6.97 -5.34 -9.39
C GLY A 227 -5.56 -5.87 -9.58
N PRO A 228 -4.68 -5.03 -10.11
CA PRO A 228 -3.25 -5.29 -10.16
C PRO A 228 -2.62 -5.13 -8.78
N LYS A 229 -1.39 -5.66 -8.67
CA LYS A 229 -0.53 -5.52 -7.51
C LYS A 229 0.89 -5.28 -7.95
N VAL A 230 1.60 -4.47 -7.19
CA VAL A 230 3.03 -4.23 -7.35
C VAL A 230 3.82 -5.23 -6.50
N PHE A 231 4.80 -5.87 -7.11
CA PHE A 231 5.66 -6.88 -6.50
C PHE A 231 7.11 -6.43 -6.48
N SER A 232 7.79 -6.69 -5.37
CA SER A 232 9.22 -6.63 -5.23
C SER A 232 9.79 -8.02 -5.48
N VAL A 233 10.53 -8.20 -6.57
CA VAL A 233 11.15 -9.49 -6.92
C VAL A 233 12.66 -9.40 -6.73
N SER A 234 13.22 -10.32 -5.96
CA SER A 234 14.65 -10.40 -5.65
C SER A 234 15.12 -11.85 -5.58
N GLY A 235 16.41 -12.06 -5.34
CA GLY A 235 17.02 -13.36 -5.24
C GLY A 235 17.59 -13.86 -6.57
N ASP A 236 17.56 -15.17 -6.77
CA ASP A 236 18.24 -15.86 -7.87
C ASP A 236 17.37 -15.85 -9.16
N CYS A 237 17.21 -14.68 -9.76
CA CYS A 237 16.53 -14.47 -11.04
C CYS A 237 17.32 -13.50 -11.91
N THR A 238 17.10 -13.56 -13.23
CA THR A 238 17.86 -12.73 -14.19
C THR A 238 17.49 -11.25 -14.09
N ASN A 239 16.21 -10.96 -13.80
CA ASN A 239 15.66 -9.60 -13.79
C ASN A 239 14.99 -9.30 -12.44
N PRO A 240 15.76 -9.05 -11.35
CA PRO A 240 15.19 -8.57 -10.11
C PRO A 240 14.66 -7.13 -10.28
N GLY A 241 13.62 -6.75 -9.52
CA GLY A 241 13.06 -5.40 -9.60
C GLY A 241 11.64 -5.29 -9.11
N VAL A 242 11.00 -4.19 -9.48
CA VAL A 242 9.58 -3.93 -9.17
C VAL A 242 8.73 -4.15 -10.42
N PHE A 243 7.69 -4.96 -10.28
CA PHE A 243 6.81 -5.39 -11.37
C PHE A 243 5.34 -5.24 -10.97
N GLU A 244 4.49 -4.91 -11.94
CA GLU A 244 3.04 -4.93 -11.77
C GLU A 244 2.44 -6.13 -12.50
N PHE A 245 1.68 -6.94 -11.75
CA PHE A 245 0.92 -8.06 -12.30
C PHE A 245 -0.52 -8.05 -11.80
N PRO A 246 -1.48 -8.63 -12.52
CA PRO A 246 -2.80 -8.89 -11.96
C PRO A 246 -2.69 -9.86 -10.77
N LEU A 247 -3.47 -9.66 -9.73
CA LEU A 247 -3.66 -10.70 -8.71
C LEU A 247 -4.24 -11.94 -9.38
N GLY A 248 -3.82 -13.14 -8.93
CA GLY A 248 -4.16 -14.41 -9.59
C GLY A 248 -3.09 -14.91 -10.56
N ILE A 249 -2.03 -14.13 -10.82
CA ILE A 249 -0.86 -14.65 -11.55
C ILE A 249 -0.30 -15.88 -10.84
N THR A 250 0.06 -16.93 -11.55
CA THR A 250 0.73 -18.07 -10.96
C THR A 250 2.20 -17.78 -10.67
N VAL A 251 2.78 -18.51 -9.71
CA VAL A 251 4.22 -18.39 -9.41
C VAL A 251 5.05 -18.69 -10.65
N ALA A 252 4.69 -19.72 -11.44
CA ALA A 252 5.38 -20.07 -12.68
C ALA A 252 5.35 -18.96 -13.72
N GLU A 253 4.20 -18.31 -13.93
CA GLU A 253 4.06 -17.18 -14.85
C GLU A 253 4.90 -15.98 -14.41
N LEU A 254 4.92 -15.66 -13.10
CA LEU A 254 5.77 -14.61 -12.55
C LEU A 254 7.24 -14.93 -12.80
N LEU A 255 7.70 -16.14 -12.44
CA LEU A 255 9.09 -16.58 -12.63
C LEU A 255 9.54 -16.48 -14.10
N LYS A 256 8.67 -16.84 -15.04
CA LYS A 256 8.94 -16.68 -16.47
C LYS A 256 9.20 -15.23 -16.88
N GLN A 257 8.48 -14.27 -16.27
CA GLN A 257 8.66 -12.84 -16.58
C GLN A 257 9.97 -12.27 -16.03
N VAL A 258 10.46 -12.84 -14.91
CA VAL A 258 11.66 -12.33 -14.24
C VAL A 258 12.91 -13.17 -14.47
N GLY A 259 12.82 -14.23 -15.30
CA GLY A 259 13.94 -15.12 -15.59
C GLY A 259 14.36 -15.96 -14.39
N GLY A 260 13.37 -16.49 -13.66
CA GLY A 260 13.55 -17.36 -12.49
C GLY A 260 13.04 -18.78 -12.69
N GLU A 261 12.90 -19.27 -13.94
CA GLU A 261 12.27 -20.56 -14.26
C GLU A 261 13.01 -21.79 -13.70
N GLY A 262 14.31 -21.68 -13.42
CA GLY A 262 15.11 -22.72 -12.76
C GLY A 262 15.07 -22.68 -11.23
N ALA A 263 14.20 -21.92 -10.61
CA ALA A 263 14.11 -21.79 -9.18
C ALA A 263 13.75 -23.12 -8.48
N LYS A 264 14.37 -23.39 -7.34
CA LYS A 264 14.06 -24.50 -6.44
C LYS A 264 12.84 -24.20 -5.59
N ALA A 265 12.72 -22.95 -5.15
CA ALA A 265 11.62 -22.46 -4.33
C ALA A 265 11.47 -20.94 -4.45
N VAL A 266 10.34 -20.41 -4.03
CA VAL A 266 10.07 -18.98 -3.94
C VAL A 266 9.46 -18.66 -2.58
N GLN A 267 10.02 -17.69 -1.85
CA GLN A 267 9.41 -17.14 -0.64
C GLN A 267 8.49 -15.98 -1.03
N ILE A 268 7.24 -16.05 -0.62
CA ILE A 268 6.21 -15.04 -0.93
C ILE A 268 5.61 -14.52 0.36
N GLY A 269 5.56 -13.18 0.52
CA GLY A 269 4.98 -12.52 1.69
C GLY A 269 5.96 -12.29 2.83
N GLY A 270 7.27 -12.24 2.52
CA GLY A 270 8.31 -11.94 3.49
C GLY A 270 8.73 -13.13 4.36
N ALA A 271 9.42 -12.85 5.47
CA ALA A 271 10.00 -13.87 6.35
C ALA A 271 8.94 -14.79 6.99
N SER A 272 7.78 -14.24 7.36
CA SER A 272 6.63 -14.98 7.90
C SER A 272 5.69 -15.56 6.83
N GLY A 273 6.02 -15.35 5.55
CA GLY A 273 5.22 -15.77 4.41
C GLY A 273 5.29 -17.26 4.12
N ARG A 274 5.09 -17.61 2.86
CA ARG A 274 5.09 -19.01 2.40
C ARG A 274 6.26 -19.30 1.49
N CYS A 275 6.98 -20.37 1.78
CA CYS A 275 7.98 -20.95 0.88
C CYS A 275 7.28 -21.95 -0.06
N ILE A 276 7.20 -21.62 -1.33
CA ILE A 276 6.54 -22.41 -2.37
C ILE A 276 7.60 -23.22 -3.11
N PRO A 277 7.58 -24.56 -3.05
CA PRO A 277 8.50 -25.41 -3.79
C PRO A 277 8.12 -25.49 -5.27
N ALA A 278 9.07 -25.86 -6.14
CA ALA A 278 8.88 -25.95 -7.59
C ALA A 278 7.66 -26.79 -8.01
N ALA A 279 7.32 -27.84 -7.27
CA ALA A 279 6.16 -28.69 -7.52
C ALA A 279 4.79 -27.97 -7.31
N GLN A 280 4.79 -26.75 -6.78
CA GLN A 280 3.59 -25.96 -6.50
C GLN A 280 3.60 -24.59 -7.20
N PHE A 281 4.40 -24.40 -8.23
CA PHE A 281 4.47 -23.14 -8.97
C PHE A 281 3.24 -22.83 -9.82
N ASP A 282 2.31 -23.76 -9.96
CA ASP A 282 0.98 -23.57 -10.54
C ASP A 282 0.01 -22.80 -9.62
N ARG A 283 0.35 -22.63 -8.34
CA ARG A 283 -0.47 -21.86 -7.38
C ARG A 283 -0.52 -20.37 -7.72
N ALA A 284 -1.67 -19.76 -7.42
CA ALA A 284 -1.95 -18.37 -7.70
C ALA A 284 -1.51 -17.43 -6.56
N ILE A 285 -0.93 -16.30 -6.90
CA ILE A 285 -0.65 -15.22 -5.95
C ILE A 285 -1.91 -14.36 -5.84
N ALA A 286 -2.71 -14.66 -4.83
CA ALA A 286 -4.01 -14.03 -4.57
C ALA A 286 -4.37 -14.20 -3.09
N TYR A 287 -5.31 -13.39 -2.57
CA TYR A 287 -5.70 -13.47 -1.16
C TYR A 287 -6.36 -14.79 -0.78
N GLU A 288 -6.99 -15.46 -1.75
CA GLU A 288 -7.64 -16.78 -1.57
C GLU A 288 -6.68 -17.97 -1.63
N ASP A 289 -5.42 -17.79 -2.04
CA ASP A 289 -4.41 -18.86 -2.09
C ASP A 289 -3.09 -18.41 -1.47
N ILE A 290 -2.26 -17.62 -2.17
CA ILE A 290 -0.98 -17.11 -1.65
C ILE A 290 -1.12 -15.61 -1.45
N ALA A 291 -1.53 -15.19 -0.24
CA ALA A 291 -1.60 -13.79 0.12
C ALA A 291 -0.20 -13.19 0.30
N THR A 292 -0.02 -11.92 -0.09
CA THR A 292 1.27 -11.23 0.03
C THR A 292 1.14 -9.72 0.14
N GLY A 293 2.06 -9.09 0.87
CA GLY A 293 2.33 -7.65 0.84
C GLY A 293 3.08 -7.21 -0.41
N GLY A 294 3.65 -8.15 -1.20
CA GLY A 294 4.36 -7.86 -2.44
C GLY A 294 5.79 -8.40 -2.49
N SER A 295 6.33 -8.97 -1.41
CA SER A 295 7.65 -9.59 -1.40
C SER A 295 7.64 -10.92 -2.14
N VAL A 296 8.60 -11.11 -3.05
CA VAL A 296 8.88 -12.36 -3.77
C VAL A 296 10.40 -12.55 -3.82
N ILE A 297 10.91 -13.59 -3.16
CA ILE A 297 12.33 -13.92 -3.13
C ILE A 297 12.53 -15.27 -3.82
N VAL A 298 13.31 -15.28 -4.89
CA VAL A 298 13.56 -16.47 -5.72
C VAL A 298 14.80 -17.18 -5.22
N PHE A 299 14.73 -18.50 -5.02
CA PHE A 299 15.85 -19.35 -4.61
C PHE A 299 16.21 -20.34 -5.72
N GLY A 300 17.45 -20.26 -6.21
CA GLY A 300 18.02 -21.15 -7.20
C GLY A 300 18.30 -22.56 -6.66
N ALA A 301 18.74 -23.46 -7.58
CA ALA A 301 18.97 -24.87 -7.28
C ALA A 301 20.00 -25.11 -6.16
N ASP A 302 21.01 -24.23 -6.06
CA ASP A 302 22.13 -24.37 -5.13
C ASP A 302 21.82 -23.89 -3.70
N ARG A 303 20.63 -23.32 -3.46
CA ARG A 303 20.25 -22.82 -2.13
C ARG A 303 19.91 -23.96 -1.18
N ASP A 304 20.43 -23.86 0.05
CA ASP A 304 20.01 -24.70 1.17
C ASP A 304 18.73 -24.09 1.80
N MET A 305 17.56 -24.70 1.51
CA MET A 305 16.28 -24.19 1.98
C MET A 305 16.08 -24.36 3.48
N LEU A 306 16.79 -25.28 4.15
CA LEU A 306 16.75 -25.39 5.62
C LEU A 306 17.49 -24.22 6.27
N GLN A 307 18.64 -23.85 5.72
CA GLN A 307 19.38 -22.67 6.17
C GLN A 307 18.58 -21.37 5.92
N VAL A 308 17.90 -21.26 4.77
CA VAL A 308 17.01 -20.12 4.48
C VAL A 308 15.89 -20.04 5.49
N ALA A 309 15.21 -21.16 5.78
CA ALA A 309 14.14 -21.20 6.78
C ALA A 309 14.65 -20.80 8.17
N ARG A 310 15.83 -21.26 8.56
CA ARG A 310 16.48 -20.87 9.80
C ARG A 310 16.74 -19.37 9.87
N ASN A 311 17.30 -18.78 8.82
CA ASN A 311 17.57 -17.33 8.74
C ASN A 311 16.29 -16.51 8.88
N PHE A 312 15.17 -16.96 8.28
CA PHE A 312 13.88 -16.31 8.48
C PHE A 312 13.35 -16.42 9.90
N MET A 313 13.57 -17.54 10.58
CA MET A 313 13.22 -17.67 12.00
C MET A 313 14.08 -16.75 12.88
N GLU A 314 15.37 -16.64 12.60
CA GLU A 314 16.30 -15.75 13.32
C GLU A 314 15.96 -14.26 13.15
N PHE A 315 15.21 -13.88 12.10
CA PHE A 315 14.72 -12.52 11.94
C PHE A 315 13.75 -12.09 13.05
N PHE A 316 13.03 -13.03 13.67
CA PHE A 316 12.02 -12.75 14.71
C PHE A 316 12.54 -12.90 16.13
N VAL A 317 13.80 -13.24 16.33
CA VAL A 317 14.48 -13.42 17.63
C VAL A 317 15.31 -12.20 17.96
#